data_e64bc8d637964c8f5955058b508aaed0
#
_entry.id   e64bc8d637964c8f5955058b508aaed0
#
_cell.length_a   1.000
_cell.length_b   1.000
_cell.length_c   1.000
_cell.angle_alpha   90.00
_cell.angle_beta   90.00
_cell.angle_gamma   90.00
#
_symmetry.space_group_name_H-M   'P 1'
#
loop_
_entity.id
_entity.type
_entity.pdbx_description
1 polymer ?
#
loop_
_entity_poly.entity_id
_entity_poly.type
_entity_poly.pdbx_seq_one_letter_code
_entity_poly.pdbx_strand_id
1 'polypeptide(L)'
;METLTKMKCVACRKDAPTLTDAEIAEMHRHVPDWDIVELDGIKRLRRVFSFDDFAQALEFTKKVGALAEEAGHHPALLTEWGKTTVTWWTHKIKGLHRNDFITAAKTDELYQP
;
A
#
# COMPACT_ATOMS: atom_id res chain seq x y z
N MET A 1 -3.77 19.00 -8.12
CA MET A 1 -3.23 17.64 -8.05
C MET A 1 -4.36 16.64 -7.95
N GLU A 2 -4.31 15.60 -8.75
CA GLU A 2 -5.33 14.57 -8.67
C GLU A 2 -5.26 13.82 -7.34
N THR A 3 -6.42 13.40 -6.84
CA THR A 3 -6.49 12.54 -5.67
C THR A 3 -5.88 11.19 -6.01
N LEU A 4 -5.03 10.66 -5.15
CA LEU A 4 -4.39 9.36 -5.38
C LEU A 4 -5.39 8.24 -5.64
N THR A 5 -6.54 8.26 -4.96
CA THR A 5 -7.56 7.22 -5.12
C THR A 5 -8.16 7.16 -6.52
N LYS A 6 -8.07 8.25 -7.29
CA LYS A 6 -8.58 8.31 -8.65
C LYS A 6 -7.52 7.98 -9.68
N MET A 7 -6.28 7.83 -9.27
CA MET A 7 -5.18 7.49 -10.15
C MET A 7 -5.14 5.98 -10.39
N LYS A 8 -4.59 5.59 -11.54
CA LYS A 8 -4.38 4.19 -11.86
C LYS A 8 -2.90 3.86 -11.76
N CYS A 9 -2.62 2.66 -11.29
CA CYS A 9 -1.25 2.16 -11.30
C CYS A 9 -0.78 2.00 -12.74
N VAL A 10 0.47 2.37 -13.00
CA VAL A 10 1.08 2.19 -14.31
C VAL A 10 2.01 0.99 -14.27
N ALA A 11 2.25 0.40 -15.45
CA ALA A 11 3.18 -0.73 -15.53
C ALA A 11 4.55 -0.29 -15.03
N CYS A 12 5.14 -1.08 -14.14
CA CYS A 12 6.43 -0.77 -13.56
C CYS A 12 7.53 -1.47 -14.37
N ARG A 13 8.52 -0.71 -14.82
CA ARG A 13 9.66 -1.26 -15.52
C ARG A 13 10.69 -1.75 -14.50
N LYS A 14 11.37 -2.83 -14.82
CA LYS A 14 12.41 -3.39 -13.98
C LYS A 14 13.53 -2.39 -13.68
N ASP A 15 13.81 -1.48 -14.61
CA ASP A 15 14.85 -0.46 -14.48
C ASP A 15 14.33 0.90 -14.08
N ALA A 16 13.04 1.01 -13.73
CA ALA A 16 12.48 2.28 -13.28
C ALA A 16 13.17 2.71 -11.99
N PRO A 17 13.49 4.00 -11.84
CA PRO A 17 14.11 4.48 -10.61
C PRO A 17 13.09 4.46 -9.47
N THR A 18 13.58 4.24 -8.24
CA THR A 18 12.76 4.44 -7.05
C THR A 18 12.55 5.93 -6.83
N LEU A 19 11.52 6.27 -6.06
CA LEU A 19 11.27 7.66 -5.70
C LEU A 19 12.41 8.21 -4.84
N THR A 20 12.69 9.48 -5.02
CA THR A 20 13.65 10.19 -4.17
C THR A 20 13.03 10.43 -2.80
N ASP A 21 13.86 10.75 -1.79
CA ASP A 21 13.36 11.05 -0.45
C ASP A 21 12.39 12.23 -0.47
N ALA A 22 12.66 13.25 -1.31
CA ALA A 22 11.77 14.41 -1.45
C ALA A 22 10.43 14.01 -2.04
N GLU A 23 10.42 13.14 -3.05
CA GLU A 23 9.18 12.64 -3.66
C GLU A 23 8.38 11.80 -2.68
N ILE A 24 9.06 10.96 -1.91
CA ILE A 24 8.42 10.14 -0.87
C ILE A 24 7.74 11.04 0.16
N ALA A 25 8.46 12.08 0.64
CA ALA A 25 7.92 12.99 1.64
C ALA A 25 6.66 13.70 1.13
N GLU A 26 6.68 14.15 -0.13
CA GLU A 26 5.54 14.82 -0.72
C GLU A 26 4.33 13.88 -0.85
N MET A 27 4.54 12.67 -1.34
CA MET A 27 3.45 11.72 -1.51
C MET A 27 2.93 11.19 -0.17
N HIS A 28 3.81 11.04 0.82
CA HIS A 28 3.44 10.57 2.14
C HIS A 28 2.40 11.49 2.82
N ARG A 29 2.39 12.76 2.48
CA ARG A 29 1.42 13.72 3.02
C ARG A 29 -0.02 13.34 2.67
N HIS A 30 -0.22 12.60 1.59
CA HIS A 30 -1.54 12.16 1.13
C HIS A 30 -2.00 10.87 1.81
N VAL A 31 -1.08 10.14 2.43
CA VAL A 31 -1.38 8.90 3.15
C VAL A 31 -0.66 8.90 4.49
N PRO A 32 -1.00 9.87 5.38
CA PRO A 32 -0.23 10.10 6.60
C PRO A 32 -0.32 8.98 7.63
N ASP A 33 -1.32 8.11 7.52
CA ASP A 33 -1.49 6.99 8.46
C ASP A 33 -0.60 5.80 8.13
N TRP A 34 0.09 5.85 7.00
CA TRP A 34 1.03 4.81 6.60
C TRP A 34 2.43 5.15 7.08
N ASP A 35 3.12 4.14 7.62
CA ASP A 35 4.51 4.29 8.03
C ASP A 35 5.42 3.88 6.87
N ILE A 36 6.52 4.62 6.71
CA ILE A 36 7.57 4.23 5.78
C ILE A 36 8.55 3.39 6.58
N VAL A 37 8.63 2.10 6.26
CA VAL A 37 9.54 1.17 6.93
C VAL A 37 10.58 0.68 5.94
N GLU A 38 11.75 0.30 6.44
CA GLU A 38 12.79 -0.25 5.58
C GLU A 38 13.16 -1.64 6.08
N LEU A 39 13.01 -2.63 5.21
CA LEU A 39 13.34 -4.02 5.49
C LEU A 39 14.27 -4.52 4.39
N ASP A 40 15.41 -5.06 4.78
CA ASP A 40 16.42 -5.56 3.83
C ASP A 40 16.83 -4.50 2.81
N GLY A 41 16.92 -3.24 3.24
CA GLY A 41 17.31 -2.12 2.39
C GLY A 41 16.20 -1.66 1.43
N ILE A 42 14.99 -2.19 1.58
CA ILE A 42 13.85 -1.85 0.71
C ILE A 42 12.85 -1.04 1.50
N LYS A 43 12.56 0.17 1.04
CA LYS A 43 11.53 1.02 1.64
C LYS A 43 10.15 0.53 1.26
N ARG A 44 9.23 0.52 2.23
CA ARG A 44 7.87 0.01 2.09
C ARG A 44 6.90 0.91 2.84
N LEU A 45 5.63 0.90 2.40
CA LEU A 45 4.54 1.56 3.11
C LEU A 45 3.79 0.49 3.89
N ARG A 46 3.63 0.70 5.20
CA ARG A 46 2.92 -0.27 6.05
C ARG A 46 1.90 0.42 6.94
N ARG A 47 0.72 -0.19 7.03
CA ARG A 47 -0.32 0.24 7.95
C ARG A 47 -1.01 -0.96 8.57
N VAL A 48 -1.33 -0.86 9.86
CA VAL A 48 -2.11 -1.87 10.57
C VAL A 48 -3.54 -1.36 10.70
N PHE A 49 -4.50 -2.16 10.24
CA PHE A 49 -5.94 -1.85 10.33
C PHE A 49 -6.57 -2.70 11.43
N SER A 50 -7.32 -2.07 12.33
CA SER A 50 -7.92 -2.74 13.49
C SER A 50 -9.36 -3.10 13.23
N PHE A 51 -9.78 -4.26 13.74
CA PHE A 51 -11.14 -4.80 13.61
C PHE A 51 -11.58 -5.45 14.92
N ASP A 52 -12.89 -5.71 15.04
CA ASP A 52 -13.45 -6.31 16.25
C ASP A 52 -13.16 -7.79 16.40
N ASP A 53 -12.92 -8.48 15.29
CA ASP A 53 -12.67 -9.93 15.31
C ASP A 53 -11.88 -10.38 14.07
N PHE A 54 -11.60 -11.68 13.99
CA PHE A 54 -10.86 -12.25 12.87
C PHE A 54 -11.66 -12.22 11.57
N ALA A 55 -12.97 -12.45 11.64
CA ALA A 55 -13.82 -12.49 10.44
C ALA A 55 -13.78 -11.15 9.71
N GLN A 56 -13.84 -10.04 10.46
CA GLN A 56 -13.76 -8.71 9.87
C GLN A 56 -12.38 -8.44 9.28
N ALA A 57 -11.32 -8.85 9.98
CA ALA A 57 -9.94 -8.71 9.48
C ALA A 57 -9.76 -9.49 8.18
N LEU A 58 -10.29 -10.71 8.12
CA LEU A 58 -10.21 -11.55 6.93
C LEU A 58 -10.98 -10.94 5.76
N GLU A 59 -12.16 -10.40 6.03
CA GLU A 59 -12.96 -9.76 4.99
C GLU A 59 -12.23 -8.56 4.38
N PHE A 60 -11.60 -7.75 5.23
CA PHE A 60 -10.78 -6.63 4.76
C PHE A 60 -9.61 -7.12 3.91
N THR A 61 -8.95 -8.18 4.34
CA THR A 61 -7.85 -8.81 3.58
C THR A 61 -8.31 -9.18 2.18
N LYS A 62 -9.51 -9.76 2.05
CA LYS A 62 -10.07 -10.13 0.75
C LYS A 62 -10.30 -8.91 -0.14
N LYS A 63 -10.77 -7.82 0.43
CA LYS A 63 -10.99 -6.57 -0.33
C LYS A 63 -9.69 -6.00 -0.85
N VAL A 64 -8.64 -6.01 -0.01
CA VAL A 64 -7.31 -5.55 -0.43
C VAL A 64 -6.74 -6.46 -1.50
N GLY A 65 -6.94 -7.77 -1.36
CA GLY A 65 -6.53 -8.74 -2.38
C GLY A 65 -7.18 -8.48 -3.73
N ALA A 66 -8.48 -8.17 -3.74
CA ALA A 66 -9.20 -7.85 -4.97
C ALA A 66 -8.66 -6.55 -5.59
N LEU A 67 -8.39 -5.55 -4.77
CA LEU A 67 -7.77 -4.30 -5.22
C LEU A 67 -6.41 -4.59 -5.86
N ALA A 68 -5.60 -5.42 -5.23
CA ALA A 68 -4.27 -5.77 -5.72
C ALA A 68 -4.34 -6.44 -7.10
N GLU A 69 -5.26 -7.38 -7.27
CA GLU A 69 -5.45 -8.07 -8.55
C GLU A 69 -5.90 -7.11 -9.64
N GLU A 70 -6.82 -6.22 -9.32
CA GLU A 70 -7.27 -5.21 -10.27
C GLU A 70 -6.15 -4.26 -10.68
N ALA A 71 -5.33 -3.85 -9.73
CA ALA A 71 -4.23 -2.92 -9.97
C ALA A 71 -3.01 -3.59 -10.61
N GLY A 72 -2.93 -4.92 -10.57
CA GLY A 72 -1.74 -5.63 -11.03
C GLY A 72 -0.52 -5.34 -10.17
N HIS A 73 -0.73 -5.02 -8.89
CA HIS A 73 0.33 -4.62 -7.97
C HIS A 73 0.01 -5.25 -6.60
N HIS A 74 0.92 -6.06 -6.08
CA HIS A 74 0.60 -6.96 -4.97
C HIS A 74 1.33 -6.60 -3.68
N PRO A 75 0.59 -6.49 -2.55
CA PRO A 75 1.17 -6.20 -1.23
C PRO A 75 1.51 -7.48 -0.49
N ALA A 76 2.18 -7.33 0.65
CA ALA A 76 2.20 -8.36 1.67
C ALA A 76 0.99 -8.13 2.58
N LEU A 77 0.29 -9.19 2.94
CA LEU A 77 -0.89 -9.13 3.80
C LEU A 77 -0.71 -10.10 4.97
N LEU A 78 -0.89 -9.59 6.18
CA LEU A 78 -0.85 -10.41 7.39
C LEU A 78 -2.18 -10.24 8.10
N THR A 79 -2.98 -11.30 8.15
CA THR A 79 -4.27 -11.30 8.82
C THR A 79 -4.13 -11.97 10.17
N GLU A 80 -4.53 -11.23 11.21
CA GLU A 80 -4.49 -11.72 12.58
C GLU A 80 -5.85 -11.48 13.23
N TRP A 81 -6.07 -12.09 14.40
CA TRP A 81 -7.30 -11.79 15.12
C TRP A 81 -7.33 -10.29 15.45
N GLY A 82 -8.35 -9.61 14.92
CA GLY A 82 -8.56 -8.19 15.20
C GLY A 82 -7.68 -7.22 14.43
N LYS A 83 -6.87 -7.69 13.47
CA LYS A 83 -6.08 -6.75 12.66
C LYS A 83 -5.60 -7.35 11.35
N THR A 84 -5.40 -6.45 10.38
CA THR A 84 -4.77 -6.77 9.10
C THR A 84 -3.64 -5.80 8.86
N THR A 85 -2.44 -6.31 8.66
CA THR A 85 -1.28 -5.48 8.32
C THR A 85 -1.07 -5.53 6.83
N VAL A 86 -1.03 -4.35 6.20
CA VAL A 86 -0.84 -4.21 4.74
C VAL A 86 0.50 -3.54 4.50
N THR A 87 1.31 -4.13 3.64
CA THR A 87 2.62 -3.58 3.28
C THR A 87 2.73 -3.51 1.77
N TRP A 88 2.91 -2.28 1.24
CA TRP A 88 3.05 -2.04 -0.19
C TRP A 88 4.48 -1.65 -0.53
N TRP A 89 5.04 -2.27 -1.55
CA TRP A 89 6.30 -1.84 -2.18
C TRP A 89 6.33 -2.41 -3.59
N THR A 90 7.20 -1.85 -4.42
CA THR A 90 7.29 -2.31 -5.81
C THR A 90 8.44 -3.31 -5.95
N HIS A 91 8.09 -4.56 -6.14
CA HIS A 91 9.03 -5.68 -6.14
C HIS A 91 10.10 -5.55 -7.24
N LYS A 92 9.71 -5.13 -8.44
CA LYS A 92 10.62 -5.05 -9.58
C LYS A 92 11.76 -4.08 -9.38
N ILE A 93 11.53 -2.99 -8.64
CA ILE A 93 12.55 -1.95 -8.43
C ILE A 93 13.10 -1.95 -7.00
N LYS A 94 12.63 -2.86 -6.16
CA LYS A 94 13.05 -3.03 -4.77
C LYS A 94 12.98 -1.71 -3.98
N GLY A 95 11.82 -1.07 -4.04
CA GLY A 95 11.61 0.19 -3.34
C GLY A 95 10.23 0.76 -3.62
N LEU A 96 10.07 2.05 -3.34
CA LEU A 96 8.80 2.73 -3.51
C LEU A 96 8.68 3.38 -4.89
N HIS A 97 7.49 3.25 -5.46
CA HIS A 97 7.06 3.84 -6.71
C HIS A 97 5.74 4.57 -6.41
N ARG A 98 5.35 5.48 -7.29
CA ARG A 98 4.06 6.18 -7.14
C ARG A 98 2.89 5.21 -6.98
N ASN A 99 2.95 4.04 -7.63
CA ASN A 99 1.91 3.01 -7.51
C ASN A 99 1.65 2.60 -6.05
N ASP A 100 2.69 2.56 -5.22
CA ASP A 100 2.54 2.17 -3.81
C ASP A 100 1.68 3.16 -3.04
N PHE A 101 1.84 4.45 -3.31
CA PHE A 101 1.04 5.48 -2.68
C PHE A 101 -0.40 5.47 -3.20
N ILE A 102 -0.58 5.18 -4.48
CA ILE A 102 -1.92 5.05 -5.08
C ILE A 102 -2.67 3.89 -4.43
N THR A 103 -2.04 2.72 -4.33
CA THR A 103 -2.69 1.55 -3.73
C THR A 103 -2.90 1.74 -2.23
N ALA A 104 -1.99 2.42 -1.53
CA ALA A 104 -2.17 2.75 -0.12
C ALA A 104 -3.42 3.61 0.08
N ALA A 105 -3.58 4.66 -0.74
CA ALA A 105 -4.75 5.53 -0.66
C ALA A 105 -6.04 4.77 -0.96
N LYS A 106 -6.03 3.89 -1.95
CA LYS A 106 -7.20 3.05 -2.28
C LYS A 106 -7.50 2.05 -1.17
N THR A 107 -6.47 1.52 -0.51
CA THR A 107 -6.64 0.63 0.63
C THR A 107 -7.36 1.37 1.77
N ASP A 108 -6.98 2.64 2.02
CA ASP A 108 -7.62 3.45 3.05
C ASP A 108 -9.12 3.60 2.79
N GLU A 109 -9.52 3.75 1.53
CA GLU A 109 -10.93 3.87 1.17
C GLU A 109 -11.73 2.60 1.47
N LEU A 110 -11.09 1.44 1.48
CA LEU A 110 -11.74 0.17 1.79
C LEU A 110 -11.99 0.01 3.28
N TYR A 111 -11.31 0.77 4.11
CA TYR A 111 -11.43 0.66 5.57
C TYR A 111 -12.64 1.44 6.06
N GLN A 112 -13.64 0.71 6.54
CA GLN A 112 -14.88 1.28 7.08
C GLN A 112 -14.98 0.87 8.55
N PRO A 113 -14.44 1.69 9.47
CA PRO A 113 -14.50 1.36 10.90
C PRO A 113 -15.90 1.38 11.46
#